data_7ced0bf8b48bb1fd78c1b8a64530f16d
#
_entry.id   7ced0bf8b48bb1fd78c1b8a64530f16d
#
_cell.length_a   1.000
_cell.length_b   1.000
_cell.length_c   1.000
_cell.angle_alpha   90.00
_cell.angle_beta   90.00
_cell.angle_gamma   90.00
#
_symmetry.space_group_name_H-M   'P 1'
#
loop_
_entity.id
_entity.type
_entity.pdbx_description
1 polymer ?
#
loop_
_entity_poly.entity_id
_entity_poly.type
_entity_poly.pdbx_seq_one_letter_code
_entity_poly.pdbx_strand_id
1 'polypeptide(L)'
;METIKRHLDLRPILKAKSCFLLGPRQTGKTSLLEAQLPDATRIDLLDDEIFLRLQAKPTMLRDYIKHSGQVVVIDEIQRVPPLLNEVHRLIESDKSIRFVLTGSSARKLRKKGVNLLGGRARSRRLHPFVWAELQGSKIGFDLPRSLLYGSIPSIVYSDAPRDDLKSYVGDYLKEEIAMEAATRNLPAFSRFLETAAHCNGQILNFQKIGNDAQVKRSTAQNYFELLRDTLLGSDLPAYKKTRSRKATTTSKFYFFDLGVVQYLRGVRDLAKGTPLFGEAFEAYIHHELASWCDYHSDHELSYWRSQDGRHEVDFIINGDVAIECKSTHAVDAGDIKGLNAFALETTLRHRIIVCFEPRPRRVSGIEILPWAHFLEKLWSGDLIR
;
A
#
# COMPACT_ATOMS: atom_id res chain seq x y z
N MET A 1 11.54 -22.29 4.66
CA MET A 1 11.35 -20.97 5.32
C MET A 1 10.07 -21.03 6.13
N GLU A 2 10.06 -20.51 7.36
CA GLU A 2 8.83 -20.39 8.14
C GLU A 2 7.94 -19.30 7.51
N THR A 3 6.69 -19.63 7.24
CA THR A 3 5.75 -18.67 6.68
C THR A 3 5.25 -17.73 7.78
N ILE A 4 5.55 -16.45 7.69
CA ILE A 4 5.02 -15.43 8.60
C ILE A 4 3.52 -15.31 8.41
N LYS A 5 2.77 -15.45 9.51
CA LYS A 5 1.30 -15.29 9.49
C LYS A 5 0.95 -13.84 9.14
N ARG A 6 0.14 -13.66 8.09
CA ARG A 6 -0.33 -12.35 7.67
C ARG A 6 -1.50 -11.88 8.55
N HIS A 7 -1.55 -10.57 8.76
CA HIS A 7 -2.64 -9.94 9.53
C HIS A 7 -3.96 -9.91 8.73
N LEU A 8 -3.88 -9.74 7.41
CA LEU A 8 -5.07 -9.79 6.54
C LEU A 8 -5.70 -11.18 6.57
N ASP A 9 -6.99 -11.26 6.98
CA ASP A 9 -7.80 -12.48 6.93
C ASP A 9 -8.89 -12.37 5.84
N LEU A 10 -8.86 -13.29 4.88
CA LEU A 10 -9.82 -13.36 3.78
C LEU A 10 -11.08 -14.15 4.11
N ARG A 11 -11.03 -15.00 5.13
CA ARG A 11 -12.13 -15.93 5.47
C ARG A 11 -13.44 -15.21 5.82
N PRO A 12 -13.44 -14.11 6.63
CA PRO A 12 -14.67 -13.35 6.90
C PRO A 12 -15.28 -12.72 5.64
N ILE A 13 -14.43 -12.32 4.69
CA ILE A 13 -14.86 -11.72 3.42
C ILE A 13 -15.56 -12.79 2.58
N LEU A 14 -14.93 -13.96 2.45
CA LEU A 14 -15.41 -15.08 1.62
C LEU A 14 -16.71 -15.72 2.15
N LYS A 15 -17.02 -15.58 3.44
CA LYS A 15 -18.35 -15.94 3.96
C LYS A 15 -19.48 -15.18 3.27
N ALA A 16 -19.24 -13.94 2.89
CA ALA A 16 -20.27 -13.06 2.32
C ALA A 16 -20.14 -12.87 0.80
N LYS A 17 -18.93 -12.63 0.28
CA LYS A 17 -18.69 -12.25 -1.12
C LYS A 17 -17.37 -12.80 -1.64
N SER A 18 -17.21 -12.82 -2.95
CA SER A 18 -15.91 -13.01 -3.62
C SER A 18 -14.94 -11.87 -3.27
N CYS A 19 -13.65 -12.07 -3.54
CA CYS A 19 -12.61 -11.10 -3.18
C CYS A 19 -11.64 -10.86 -4.34
N PHE A 20 -11.32 -9.60 -4.60
CA PHE A 20 -10.10 -9.22 -5.32
C PHE A 20 -8.98 -9.04 -4.29
N LEU A 21 -7.93 -9.84 -4.39
CA LEU A 21 -6.70 -9.71 -3.61
C LEU A 21 -5.62 -9.08 -4.48
N LEU A 22 -5.48 -7.78 -4.38
CA LEU A 22 -4.54 -7.00 -5.17
C LEU A 22 -3.28 -6.67 -4.36
N GLY A 23 -2.18 -6.43 -5.03
CA GLY A 23 -0.93 -6.02 -4.38
C GLY A 23 0.27 -6.17 -5.31
N PRO A 24 1.34 -5.39 -5.13
CA PRO A 24 2.57 -5.56 -5.90
C PRO A 24 3.06 -7.00 -5.89
N ARG A 25 3.89 -7.37 -6.84
CA ARG A 25 4.52 -8.70 -6.79
C ARG A 25 5.40 -8.83 -5.55
N GLN A 26 5.66 -10.07 -5.15
CA GLN A 26 6.45 -10.43 -3.98
C GLN A 26 5.90 -9.93 -2.63
N THR A 27 4.66 -9.41 -2.57
CA THR A 27 4.00 -9.11 -1.29
C THR A 27 3.46 -10.34 -0.57
N GLY A 28 3.57 -11.54 -1.16
CA GLY A 28 3.17 -12.80 -0.54
C GLY A 28 1.70 -13.19 -0.75
N LYS A 29 1.05 -12.76 -1.85
CA LYS A 29 -0.34 -13.11 -2.16
C LYS A 29 -0.56 -14.62 -2.22
N THR A 30 0.27 -15.33 -2.97
CA THR A 30 0.19 -16.80 -3.13
C THR A 30 0.37 -17.51 -1.80
N SER A 31 1.38 -17.14 -1.01
CA SER A 31 1.60 -17.73 0.32
C SER A 31 0.45 -17.47 1.31
N LEU A 32 -0.17 -16.27 1.25
CA LEU A 32 -1.37 -15.96 2.03
C LEU A 32 -2.53 -16.90 1.66
N LEU A 33 -2.74 -17.10 0.36
CA LEU A 33 -3.82 -17.97 -0.15
C LEU A 33 -3.57 -19.44 0.22
N GLU A 34 -2.33 -19.92 0.11
CA GLU A 34 -1.95 -21.26 0.52
C GLU A 34 -2.22 -21.53 1.99
N ALA A 35 -1.87 -20.56 2.84
CA ALA A 35 -2.06 -20.68 4.28
C ALA A 35 -3.53 -20.60 4.72
N GLN A 36 -4.34 -19.75 4.05
CA GLN A 36 -5.72 -19.51 4.48
C GLN A 36 -6.77 -20.36 3.75
N LEU A 37 -6.47 -20.80 2.53
CA LEU A 37 -7.39 -21.51 1.63
C LEU A 37 -6.69 -22.74 1.03
N PRO A 38 -6.24 -23.71 1.83
CA PRO A 38 -5.50 -24.88 1.35
C PRO A 38 -6.35 -25.75 0.40
N ASP A 39 -7.67 -25.82 0.63
CA ASP A 39 -8.59 -26.65 -0.14
C ASP A 39 -9.19 -25.94 -1.36
N ALA A 40 -8.80 -24.69 -1.65
CA ALA A 40 -9.32 -23.93 -2.77
C ALA A 40 -8.81 -24.51 -4.11
N THR A 41 -9.70 -24.59 -5.10
CA THR A 41 -9.27 -24.86 -6.48
C THR A 41 -8.44 -23.69 -6.99
N ARG A 42 -7.24 -23.98 -7.50
CA ARG A 42 -6.31 -22.96 -8.01
C ARG A 42 -6.22 -23.01 -9.52
N ILE A 43 -6.30 -21.85 -10.14
CA ILE A 43 -6.16 -21.61 -11.57
C ILE A 43 -5.05 -20.56 -11.70
N ASP A 44 -3.85 -21.02 -12.06
CA ASP A 44 -2.70 -20.14 -12.27
C ASP A 44 -2.64 -19.74 -13.75
N LEU A 45 -2.88 -18.47 -14.02
CA LEU A 45 -2.80 -17.95 -15.39
C LEU A 45 -1.36 -17.63 -15.81
N LEU A 46 -0.33 -17.91 -14.98
CA LEU A 46 1.06 -17.94 -15.41
C LEU A 46 1.41 -19.26 -16.10
N ASP A 47 0.65 -20.32 -15.87
CA ASP A 47 0.73 -21.56 -16.65
C ASP A 47 0.21 -21.31 -18.07
N ASP A 48 1.06 -21.53 -19.05
CA ASP A 48 0.75 -21.23 -20.47
C ASP A 48 -0.36 -22.09 -21.04
N GLU A 49 -0.50 -23.35 -20.62
CA GLU A 49 -1.58 -24.25 -21.08
C GLU A 49 -2.94 -23.76 -20.57
N ILE A 50 -3.01 -23.45 -19.27
CA ILE A 50 -4.22 -22.92 -18.65
C ILE A 50 -4.57 -21.56 -19.26
N PHE A 51 -3.56 -20.68 -19.43
CA PHE A 51 -3.73 -19.37 -20.02
C PHE A 51 -4.29 -19.45 -21.44
N LEU A 52 -3.67 -20.21 -22.34
CA LEU A 52 -4.11 -20.34 -23.74
C LEU A 52 -5.52 -20.93 -23.83
N ARG A 53 -5.80 -21.96 -23.04
CA ARG A 53 -7.11 -22.60 -22.97
C ARG A 53 -8.21 -21.61 -22.55
N LEU A 54 -8.01 -20.89 -21.46
CA LEU A 54 -8.99 -19.94 -20.93
C LEU A 54 -9.07 -18.64 -21.72
N GLN A 55 -7.99 -18.23 -22.38
CA GLN A 55 -7.99 -17.10 -23.32
C GLN A 55 -8.81 -17.40 -24.56
N ALA A 56 -8.64 -18.60 -25.13
CA ALA A 56 -9.40 -19.02 -26.31
C ALA A 56 -10.90 -19.22 -26.00
N LYS A 57 -11.20 -19.81 -24.83
CA LYS A 57 -12.59 -20.13 -24.46
C LYS A 57 -12.83 -19.91 -22.96
N PRO A 58 -13.14 -18.67 -22.54
CA PRO A 58 -13.35 -18.32 -21.12
C PRO A 58 -14.41 -19.18 -20.42
N THR A 59 -15.40 -19.69 -21.15
CA THR A 59 -16.47 -20.55 -20.64
C THR A 59 -15.96 -21.88 -20.09
N MET A 60 -14.74 -22.32 -20.44
CA MET A 60 -14.11 -23.53 -19.88
C MET A 60 -13.74 -23.34 -18.39
N LEU A 61 -13.85 -22.11 -17.83
CA LEU A 61 -13.77 -21.89 -16.39
C LEU A 61 -14.76 -22.76 -15.60
N ARG A 62 -15.90 -23.13 -16.20
CA ARG A 62 -16.92 -24.01 -15.61
C ARG A 62 -16.39 -25.38 -15.28
N ASP A 63 -15.43 -25.90 -16.06
CA ASP A 63 -14.86 -27.23 -15.88
C ASP A 63 -14.08 -27.34 -14.54
N TYR A 64 -13.71 -26.22 -13.94
CA TYR A 64 -13.04 -26.13 -12.64
C TYR A 64 -14.03 -26.10 -11.46
N ILE A 65 -15.33 -25.93 -11.71
CA ILE A 65 -16.36 -25.88 -10.67
C ILE A 65 -16.88 -27.32 -10.47
N LYS A 66 -16.53 -27.92 -9.34
CA LYS A 66 -16.84 -29.33 -9.04
C LYS A 66 -18.07 -29.47 -8.14
N HIS A 67 -18.35 -28.48 -7.30
CA HIS A 67 -19.47 -28.54 -6.36
C HIS A 67 -19.88 -27.13 -5.93
N SER A 68 -21.09 -26.99 -5.40
CA SER A 68 -21.63 -25.80 -4.77
C SER A 68 -20.82 -25.42 -3.53
N GLY A 69 -20.67 -24.13 -3.26
CA GLY A 69 -19.91 -23.62 -2.09
C GLY A 69 -18.38 -23.67 -2.25
N GLN A 70 -17.87 -24.07 -3.41
CA GLN A 70 -16.44 -24.13 -3.70
C GLN A 70 -15.79 -22.74 -3.66
N VAL A 71 -14.55 -22.69 -3.14
CA VAL A 71 -13.69 -21.52 -3.29
C VAL A 71 -12.73 -21.75 -4.45
N VAL A 72 -12.70 -20.83 -5.40
CA VAL A 72 -11.84 -20.87 -6.59
C VAL A 72 -10.90 -19.66 -6.57
N VAL A 73 -9.62 -19.91 -6.62
CA VAL A 73 -8.56 -18.89 -6.75
C VAL A 73 -8.16 -18.80 -8.22
N ILE A 74 -8.24 -17.60 -8.80
CA ILE A 74 -7.68 -17.32 -10.13
C ILE A 74 -6.52 -16.34 -9.95
N ASP A 75 -5.30 -16.82 -10.16
CA ASP A 75 -4.09 -16.02 -10.01
C ASP A 75 -3.79 -15.25 -11.30
N GLU A 76 -3.36 -13.98 -11.17
CA GLU A 76 -3.02 -13.05 -12.24
C GLU A 76 -4.18 -12.81 -13.25
N ILE A 77 -5.40 -12.59 -12.73
CA ILE A 77 -6.66 -12.44 -13.52
C ILE A 77 -6.55 -11.38 -14.63
N GLN A 78 -5.67 -10.39 -14.50
CA GLN A 78 -5.45 -9.37 -15.51
C GLN A 78 -4.83 -9.91 -16.81
N ARG A 79 -4.29 -11.13 -16.83
CA ARG A 79 -3.82 -11.79 -18.06
C ARG A 79 -4.98 -12.16 -18.98
N VAL A 80 -6.13 -12.55 -18.43
CA VAL A 80 -7.33 -12.93 -19.19
C VAL A 80 -8.57 -12.17 -18.68
N PRO A 81 -8.68 -10.85 -18.90
CA PRO A 81 -9.79 -10.04 -18.40
C PRO A 81 -11.19 -10.54 -18.78
N PRO A 82 -11.41 -11.20 -19.94
CA PRO A 82 -12.73 -11.76 -20.28
C PRO A 82 -13.27 -12.80 -19.28
N LEU A 83 -12.40 -13.45 -18.49
CA LEU A 83 -12.83 -14.36 -17.42
C LEU A 83 -13.72 -13.70 -16.38
N LEU A 84 -13.61 -12.37 -16.16
CA LEU A 84 -14.45 -11.65 -15.22
C LEU A 84 -15.95 -11.76 -15.58
N ASN A 85 -16.29 -11.83 -16.87
CA ASN A 85 -17.67 -12.01 -17.30
C ASN A 85 -18.17 -13.43 -16.96
N GLU A 86 -17.29 -14.42 -17.07
CA GLU A 86 -17.66 -15.80 -16.73
C GLU A 86 -17.73 -16.00 -15.21
N VAL A 87 -16.80 -15.42 -14.45
CA VAL A 87 -16.87 -15.35 -12.98
C VAL A 87 -18.19 -14.72 -12.52
N HIS A 88 -18.59 -13.62 -13.17
CA HIS A 88 -19.88 -12.97 -12.89
C HIS A 88 -21.05 -13.92 -13.12
N ARG A 89 -21.11 -14.61 -14.26
CA ARG A 89 -22.19 -15.59 -14.57
C ARG A 89 -22.22 -16.71 -13.55
N LEU A 90 -21.06 -17.25 -13.17
CA LEU A 90 -20.96 -18.35 -12.21
C LEU A 90 -21.47 -17.93 -10.82
N ILE A 91 -21.13 -16.72 -10.36
CA ILE A 91 -21.65 -16.15 -9.09
C ILE A 91 -23.17 -15.97 -9.16
N GLU A 92 -23.74 -15.56 -10.32
CA GLU A 92 -25.18 -15.40 -10.47
C GLU A 92 -25.91 -16.75 -10.55
N SER A 93 -25.29 -17.76 -11.14
CA SER A 93 -25.88 -19.10 -11.24
C SER A 93 -25.86 -19.86 -9.91
N ASP A 94 -24.82 -19.65 -9.11
CA ASP A 94 -24.67 -20.22 -7.77
C ASP A 94 -24.01 -19.23 -6.82
N LYS A 95 -24.82 -18.58 -5.98
CA LYS A 95 -24.36 -17.58 -5.01
C LYS A 95 -23.52 -18.14 -3.86
N SER A 96 -23.35 -19.44 -3.77
CA SER A 96 -22.49 -20.07 -2.77
C SER A 96 -21.03 -20.17 -3.22
N ILE A 97 -20.77 -20.21 -4.54
CA ILE A 97 -19.42 -20.21 -5.08
C ILE A 97 -18.71 -18.89 -4.74
N ARG A 98 -17.44 -18.99 -4.34
CA ARG A 98 -16.59 -17.84 -4.02
C ARG A 98 -15.35 -17.83 -4.88
N PHE A 99 -15.03 -16.65 -5.40
CA PHE A 99 -13.81 -16.43 -6.16
C PHE A 99 -12.85 -15.54 -5.37
N VAL A 100 -11.57 -15.90 -5.38
CA VAL A 100 -10.48 -15.01 -5.04
C VAL A 100 -9.69 -14.73 -6.31
N LEU A 101 -9.72 -13.47 -6.75
CA LEU A 101 -9.09 -13.02 -7.98
C LEU A 101 -7.85 -12.21 -7.61
N THR A 102 -6.66 -12.71 -7.94
CA THR A 102 -5.43 -11.97 -7.62
C THR A 102 -4.94 -11.16 -8.80
N GLY A 103 -4.11 -10.17 -8.52
CA GLY A 103 -3.43 -9.39 -9.54
C GLY A 103 -2.42 -8.41 -8.96
N SER A 104 -1.37 -8.13 -9.75
CA SER A 104 -0.38 -7.11 -9.47
C SER A 104 -0.78 -5.73 -10.01
N SER A 105 -1.83 -5.65 -10.85
CA SER A 105 -2.28 -4.42 -11.49
C SER A 105 -3.81 -4.36 -11.57
N ALA A 106 -4.36 -3.23 -11.13
CA ALA A 106 -5.78 -2.93 -11.29
C ALA A 106 -6.10 -2.30 -12.68
N ARG A 107 -5.09 -1.85 -13.42
CA ARG A 107 -5.22 -1.08 -14.66
C ARG A 107 -5.94 -1.84 -15.77
N LYS A 108 -5.47 -3.06 -16.06
CA LYS A 108 -6.04 -3.88 -17.14
C LYS A 108 -7.49 -4.27 -16.84
N LEU A 109 -7.81 -4.41 -15.56
CA LEU A 109 -9.17 -4.71 -15.11
C LEU A 109 -10.11 -3.51 -15.30
N ARG A 110 -9.63 -2.27 -15.07
CA ARG A 110 -10.43 -1.04 -15.21
C ARG A 110 -10.56 -0.57 -16.66
N LYS A 111 -9.49 -0.62 -17.47
CA LYS A 111 -9.46 -0.08 -18.85
C LYS A 111 -10.40 -0.75 -19.84
N LYS A 112 -10.81 -1.98 -19.64
CA LYS A 112 -11.70 -2.70 -20.56
C LYS A 112 -13.19 -2.57 -20.24
N GLY A 113 -13.59 -1.60 -19.40
CA GLY A 113 -15.00 -1.40 -19.05
C GLY A 113 -15.64 -2.60 -18.33
N VAL A 114 -14.80 -3.52 -17.84
CA VAL A 114 -15.24 -4.66 -17.07
C VAL A 114 -15.65 -4.15 -15.70
N ASN A 115 -16.94 -4.17 -15.43
CA ASN A 115 -17.47 -3.88 -14.11
C ASN A 115 -16.87 -4.89 -13.13
N LEU A 116 -16.05 -4.42 -12.17
CA LEU A 116 -15.37 -5.27 -11.17
C LEU A 116 -16.42 -6.05 -10.33
N LEU A 117 -17.13 -6.98 -11.00
CA LEU A 117 -18.18 -7.83 -10.48
C LEU A 117 -19.36 -7.08 -9.81
N GLY A 118 -19.55 -5.77 -10.09
CA GLY A 118 -20.75 -5.01 -9.71
C GLY A 118 -21.19 -5.17 -8.25
N GLY A 119 -20.27 -5.01 -7.29
CA GLY A 119 -20.57 -5.17 -5.86
C GLY A 119 -20.64 -6.62 -5.35
N ARG A 120 -20.39 -7.64 -6.20
CA ARG A 120 -20.35 -9.07 -5.84
C ARG A 120 -19.01 -9.52 -5.26
N ALA A 121 -18.00 -8.68 -5.38
CA ALA A 121 -16.69 -8.90 -4.78
C ALA A 121 -16.24 -7.68 -3.97
N ARG A 122 -15.49 -7.93 -2.90
CA ARG A 122 -14.78 -6.91 -2.13
C ARG A 122 -13.34 -6.84 -2.61
N SER A 123 -12.74 -5.66 -2.63
CA SER A 123 -11.32 -5.51 -2.92
C SER A 123 -10.53 -5.43 -1.62
N ARG A 124 -9.38 -6.11 -1.59
CA ARG A 124 -8.37 -5.99 -0.53
C ARG A 124 -7.01 -5.82 -1.17
N ARG A 125 -6.19 -5.00 -0.54
CA ARG A 125 -4.80 -4.81 -0.93
C ARG A 125 -3.91 -5.53 0.07
N LEU A 126 -2.99 -6.35 -0.41
CA LEU A 126 -1.95 -6.96 0.42
C LEU A 126 -0.69 -6.09 0.32
N HIS A 127 -0.30 -5.54 1.44
CA HIS A 127 0.91 -4.74 1.58
C HIS A 127 2.15 -5.62 1.84
N PRO A 128 3.38 -5.10 1.74
CA PRO A 128 4.56 -5.71 2.35
C PRO A 128 4.31 -6.01 3.84
N PHE A 129 5.22 -6.70 4.51
CA PHE A 129 5.03 -7.01 5.93
C PHE A 129 4.82 -5.74 6.76
N VAL A 130 3.95 -5.87 7.77
CA VAL A 130 3.69 -4.84 8.78
C VAL A 130 4.34 -5.22 10.11
N TRP A 131 4.48 -4.25 10.99
CA TRP A 131 5.10 -4.43 12.31
C TRP A 131 4.55 -5.63 13.08
N ALA A 132 3.22 -5.74 13.16
CA ALA A 132 2.58 -6.83 13.92
C ALA A 132 2.89 -8.22 13.38
N GLU A 133 3.09 -8.37 12.06
CA GLU A 133 3.46 -9.64 11.43
C GLU A 133 4.90 -10.02 11.74
N LEU A 134 5.82 -9.05 11.69
CA LEU A 134 7.24 -9.26 11.97
C LEU A 134 7.51 -9.44 13.47
N GLN A 135 6.88 -8.63 14.32
CA GLN A 135 7.02 -8.71 15.78
C GLN A 135 6.59 -10.07 16.32
N GLY A 136 5.54 -10.67 15.73
CA GLY A 136 5.05 -12.01 16.09
C GLY A 136 5.81 -13.17 15.45
N SER A 137 6.86 -12.91 14.67
CA SER A 137 7.65 -13.91 13.95
C SER A 137 8.99 -14.21 14.61
N LYS A 138 9.64 -15.33 14.22
CA LYS A 138 11.00 -15.65 14.69
C LYS A 138 12.08 -14.71 14.17
N ILE A 139 11.82 -14.01 13.05
CA ILE A 139 12.73 -13.01 12.50
C ILE A 139 12.80 -11.79 13.42
N GLY A 140 11.66 -11.45 14.06
CA GLY A 140 11.53 -10.24 14.84
C GLY A 140 11.44 -8.98 13.96
N PHE A 141 11.17 -7.85 14.58
CA PHE A 141 11.11 -6.56 13.93
C PHE A 141 12.34 -5.72 14.25
N ASP A 142 12.94 -5.14 13.22
CA ASP A 142 14.07 -4.20 13.31
C ASP A 142 13.71 -2.92 12.55
N LEU A 143 13.47 -1.82 13.28
CA LEU A 143 13.08 -0.54 12.67
C LEU A 143 14.18 0.02 11.74
N PRO A 144 15.45 0.16 12.14
CA PRO A 144 16.52 0.60 11.24
C PRO A 144 16.59 -0.18 9.93
N ARG A 145 16.50 -1.52 10.00
CA ARG A 145 16.48 -2.39 8.83
C ARG A 145 15.25 -2.11 7.94
N SER A 146 14.07 -1.97 8.54
CA SER A 146 12.82 -1.71 7.82
C SER A 146 12.81 -0.32 7.16
N LEU A 147 13.39 0.70 7.80
CA LEU A 147 13.53 2.03 7.21
C LEU A 147 14.48 2.03 6.01
N LEU A 148 15.52 1.20 6.00
CA LEU A 148 16.54 1.17 4.95
C LEU A 148 16.21 0.20 3.82
N TYR A 149 15.73 -1.00 4.14
CA TYR A 149 15.52 -2.08 3.18
C TYR A 149 14.06 -2.42 2.93
N GLY A 150 13.13 -1.75 3.62
CA GLY A 150 11.70 -1.98 3.46
C GLY A 150 11.21 -3.28 4.10
N SER A 151 10.03 -3.71 3.68
CA SER A 151 9.29 -4.82 4.28
C SER A 151 8.78 -5.84 3.24
N ILE A 152 9.27 -5.81 2.01
CA ILE A 152 8.96 -6.82 0.98
C ILE A 152 9.41 -8.20 1.52
N PRO A 153 8.55 -9.23 1.53
CA PRO A 153 8.89 -10.55 2.07
C PRO A 153 10.24 -11.12 1.62
N SER A 154 10.53 -11.12 0.33
CA SER A 154 11.81 -11.63 -0.19
C SER A 154 13.02 -10.86 0.36
N ILE A 155 12.88 -9.55 0.57
CA ILE A 155 13.94 -8.69 1.13
C ILE A 155 14.11 -8.90 2.64
N VAL A 156 12.99 -9.11 3.35
CA VAL A 156 13.02 -9.38 4.81
C VAL A 156 13.74 -10.69 5.11
N TYR A 157 13.54 -11.72 4.29
CA TYR A 157 14.22 -13.02 4.44
C TYR A 157 15.65 -13.04 3.89
N SER A 158 16.10 -11.97 3.24
CA SER A 158 17.39 -11.93 2.54
C SER A 158 18.57 -11.67 3.48
N ASP A 159 19.66 -12.39 3.24
CA ASP A 159 20.98 -12.11 3.82
C ASP A 159 21.72 -10.99 3.06
N ALA A 160 21.30 -10.70 1.81
CA ALA A 160 21.86 -9.66 0.94
C ALA A 160 20.76 -8.69 0.44
N PRO A 161 20.03 -7.96 1.33
CA PRO A 161 18.82 -7.21 1.01
C PRO A 161 19.04 -6.13 -0.05
N ARG A 162 20.24 -5.55 -0.12
CA ARG A 162 20.56 -4.54 -1.13
C ARG A 162 20.69 -5.12 -2.53
N ASP A 163 21.27 -6.31 -2.67
CA ASP A 163 21.43 -6.97 -3.98
C ASP A 163 20.06 -7.47 -4.48
N ASP A 164 19.22 -7.96 -3.57
CA ASP A 164 17.88 -8.36 -3.92
C ASP A 164 16.99 -7.15 -4.28
N LEU A 165 17.14 -6.01 -3.60
CA LEU A 165 16.50 -4.75 -4.02
C LEU A 165 16.98 -4.29 -5.39
N LYS A 166 18.29 -4.46 -5.70
CA LYS A 166 18.84 -4.17 -7.03
C LYS A 166 18.15 -4.97 -8.11
N SER A 167 18.02 -6.28 -7.92
CA SER A 167 17.31 -7.16 -8.85
C SER A 167 15.82 -6.81 -8.93
N TYR A 168 15.18 -6.56 -7.79
CA TYR A 168 13.77 -6.16 -7.74
C TYR A 168 13.50 -4.87 -8.53
N VAL A 169 14.31 -3.83 -8.33
CA VAL A 169 14.13 -2.53 -9.00
C VAL A 169 14.65 -2.55 -10.43
N GLY A 170 15.80 -3.20 -10.67
CA GLY A 170 16.50 -3.22 -11.96
C GLY A 170 15.77 -4.04 -13.02
N ASP A 171 15.52 -5.29 -12.69
CA ASP A 171 15.04 -6.27 -13.66
C ASP A 171 13.51 -6.32 -13.66
N TYR A 172 12.94 -6.41 -12.46
CA TYR A 172 11.52 -6.66 -12.33
C TYR A 172 10.63 -5.40 -12.51
N LEU A 173 10.89 -4.36 -11.72
CA LEU A 173 10.00 -3.18 -11.70
C LEU A 173 10.03 -2.43 -13.03
N LYS A 174 11.18 -2.35 -13.69
CA LYS A 174 11.33 -1.70 -14.99
C LYS A 174 10.70 -2.50 -16.11
N GLU A 175 10.89 -3.82 -16.13
CA GLU A 175 10.35 -4.70 -17.17
C GLU A 175 8.82 -4.80 -17.07
N GLU A 176 8.28 -5.01 -15.87
CA GLU A 176 6.83 -5.11 -15.70
C GLU A 176 6.12 -3.82 -16.07
N ILE A 177 6.68 -2.69 -15.66
CA ILE A 177 6.10 -1.38 -16.03
C ILE A 177 6.21 -1.16 -17.54
N ALA A 178 7.31 -1.56 -18.17
CA ALA A 178 7.45 -1.48 -19.61
C ALA A 178 6.36 -2.31 -20.34
N MET A 179 6.10 -3.53 -19.87
CA MET A 179 5.05 -4.39 -20.41
C MET A 179 3.64 -3.83 -20.15
N GLU A 180 3.38 -3.27 -18.98
CA GLU A 180 2.09 -2.69 -18.60
C GLU A 180 1.79 -1.37 -19.33
N ALA A 181 2.80 -0.54 -19.54
CA ALA A 181 2.64 0.82 -20.07
C ALA A 181 2.78 0.93 -21.56
N ALA A 182 3.26 -0.11 -22.26
CA ALA A 182 3.80 0.05 -23.61
C ALA A 182 4.82 1.21 -23.69
N THR A 183 5.55 1.46 -22.59
CA THR A 183 6.55 2.52 -22.50
C THR A 183 7.78 2.09 -23.30
N ARG A 184 7.97 2.70 -24.46
CA ARG A 184 9.12 2.42 -25.34
C ARG A 184 10.43 3.07 -24.88
N ASN A 185 10.37 3.99 -23.91
CA ASN A 185 11.53 4.76 -23.43
C ASN A 185 11.89 4.38 -21.99
N LEU A 186 12.50 3.22 -21.80
CA LEU A 186 12.98 2.72 -20.50
C LEU A 186 13.99 3.67 -19.82
N PRO A 187 14.97 4.28 -20.53
CA PRO A 187 15.88 5.22 -19.89
C PRO A 187 15.18 6.43 -19.28
N ALA A 188 14.20 7.02 -19.97
CA ALA A 188 13.41 8.14 -19.43
C ALA A 188 12.59 7.71 -18.22
N PHE A 189 12.02 6.51 -18.25
CA PHE A 189 11.27 5.98 -17.12
C PHE A 189 12.17 5.69 -15.90
N SER A 190 13.39 5.21 -16.11
CA SER A 190 14.37 4.99 -15.02
C SER A 190 14.73 6.30 -14.33
N ARG A 191 15.05 7.37 -15.08
CA ARG A 191 15.30 8.71 -14.50
C ARG A 191 14.10 9.25 -13.74
N PHE A 192 12.90 9.01 -14.30
CA PHE A 192 11.65 9.39 -13.61
C PHE A 192 11.50 8.65 -12.28
N LEU A 193 11.76 7.34 -12.20
CA LEU A 193 11.65 6.57 -10.95
C LEU A 193 12.58 7.12 -9.85
N GLU A 194 13.83 7.45 -10.20
CA GLU A 194 14.78 8.07 -9.27
C GLU A 194 14.24 9.42 -8.76
N THR A 195 13.77 10.28 -9.68
CA THR A 195 13.15 11.56 -9.33
C THR A 195 11.90 11.38 -8.46
N ALA A 196 11.03 10.43 -8.82
CA ALA A 196 9.82 10.13 -8.07
C ALA A 196 10.10 9.62 -6.65
N ALA A 197 11.18 8.84 -6.46
CA ALA A 197 11.59 8.39 -5.13
C ALA A 197 11.98 9.57 -4.20
N HIS A 198 12.57 10.64 -4.76
CA HIS A 198 12.84 11.87 -4.00
C HIS A 198 11.56 12.64 -3.62
N CYS A 199 10.43 12.36 -4.27
CA CYS A 199 9.13 12.96 -3.96
C CYS A 199 8.26 12.09 -3.02
N ASN A 200 8.81 11.00 -2.47
CA ASN A 200 8.07 10.14 -1.55
C ASN A 200 7.63 10.92 -0.31
N GLY A 201 6.35 10.84 0.06
CA GLY A 201 5.77 11.60 1.16
C GLY A 201 5.51 13.09 0.85
N GLN A 202 5.71 13.54 -0.39
CA GLN A 202 5.57 14.95 -0.77
C GLN A 202 4.39 15.20 -1.72
N ILE A 203 3.93 16.45 -1.73
CA ILE A 203 2.98 16.96 -2.71
C ILE A 203 3.69 17.05 -4.08
N LEU A 204 3.10 16.42 -5.10
CA LEU A 204 3.72 16.33 -6.42
C LEU A 204 3.67 17.64 -7.19
N ASN A 205 4.83 18.13 -7.60
CA ASN A 205 4.98 19.21 -8.59
C ASN A 205 5.43 18.61 -9.94
N PHE A 206 4.47 18.27 -10.79
CA PHE A 206 4.75 17.60 -12.06
C PHE A 206 5.62 18.41 -13.04
N GLN A 207 5.63 19.77 -12.93
CA GLN A 207 6.52 20.58 -13.76
C GLN A 207 7.98 20.40 -13.33
N LYS A 208 8.24 20.51 -12.02
CA LYS A 208 9.58 20.28 -11.46
C LYS A 208 10.04 18.86 -11.73
N ILE A 209 9.21 17.87 -11.43
CA ILE A 209 9.52 16.44 -11.65
C ILE A 209 9.82 16.15 -13.12
N GLY A 210 9.05 16.74 -14.05
CA GLY A 210 9.30 16.59 -15.48
C GLY A 210 10.65 17.16 -15.90
N ASN A 211 11.02 18.33 -15.39
CA ASN A 211 12.31 18.95 -15.66
C ASN A 211 13.45 18.10 -15.12
N ASP A 212 13.38 17.65 -13.85
CA ASP A 212 14.42 16.85 -13.20
C ASP A 212 14.61 15.48 -13.87
N ALA A 213 13.51 14.82 -14.28
CA ALA A 213 13.54 13.55 -15.01
C ALA A 213 13.78 13.69 -16.54
N GLN A 214 13.90 14.92 -17.05
CA GLN A 214 14.05 15.22 -18.48
C GLN A 214 12.90 14.65 -19.33
N VAL A 215 11.66 14.81 -18.85
CA VAL A 215 10.44 14.41 -19.55
C VAL A 215 9.42 15.56 -19.53
N LYS A 216 8.44 15.51 -20.44
CA LYS A 216 7.34 16.49 -20.42
C LYS A 216 6.50 16.32 -19.14
N ARG A 217 5.91 17.41 -18.64
CA ARG A 217 4.97 17.40 -17.49
C ARG A 217 3.88 16.32 -17.65
N SER A 218 3.27 16.20 -18.84
CA SER A 218 2.24 15.20 -19.11
C SER A 218 2.78 13.76 -19.02
N THR A 219 4.03 13.54 -19.44
CA THR A 219 4.69 12.24 -19.30
C THR A 219 4.92 11.88 -17.84
N ALA A 220 5.38 12.84 -17.01
CA ALA A 220 5.53 12.63 -15.58
C ALA A 220 4.18 12.28 -14.92
N GLN A 221 3.10 12.99 -15.27
CA GLN A 221 1.74 12.66 -14.80
C GLN A 221 1.33 11.23 -15.17
N ASN A 222 1.49 10.85 -16.44
CA ASN A 222 1.17 9.49 -16.91
C ASN A 222 2.00 8.40 -16.19
N TYR A 223 3.25 8.69 -15.87
CA TYR A 223 4.10 7.76 -15.13
C TYR A 223 3.66 7.59 -13.67
N PHE A 224 3.22 8.66 -12.99
CA PHE A 224 2.60 8.53 -11.67
C PHE A 224 1.26 7.78 -11.71
N GLU A 225 0.43 8.00 -12.73
CA GLU A 225 -0.79 7.21 -12.93
C GLU A 225 -0.44 5.72 -13.09
N LEU A 226 0.63 5.43 -13.82
CA LEU A 226 1.11 4.06 -13.99
C LEU A 226 1.55 3.43 -12.66
N LEU A 227 2.32 4.16 -11.83
CA LEU A 227 2.71 3.68 -10.49
C LEU A 227 1.48 3.38 -9.61
N ARG A 228 0.43 4.20 -9.69
CA ARG A 228 -0.84 3.96 -8.97
C ARG A 228 -1.57 2.73 -9.51
N ASP A 229 -1.68 2.63 -10.82
CA ASP A 229 -2.37 1.54 -11.52
C ASP A 229 -1.71 0.18 -11.28
N THR A 230 -0.38 0.16 -11.13
CA THR A 230 0.42 -1.04 -10.82
C THR A 230 0.63 -1.25 -9.32
N LEU A 231 -0.04 -0.46 -8.48
CA LEU A 231 0.00 -0.55 -7.01
C LEU A 231 1.41 -0.30 -6.40
N LEU A 232 2.33 0.26 -7.18
CA LEU A 232 3.69 0.60 -6.75
C LEU A 232 3.76 1.91 -5.95
N GLY A 233 2.63 2.61 -5.89
CA GLY A 233 2.44 3.77 -5.05
C GLY A 233 0.98 4.12 -4.90
N SER A 234 0.69 5.02 -3.98
CA SER A 234 -0.65 5.51 -3.70
C SER A 234 -0.62 6.98 -3.29
N ASP A 235 -1.75 7.65 -3.48
CA ASP A 235 -1.94 9.00 -2.99
C ASP A 235 -2.48 8.98 -1.57
N LEU A 236 -1.94 9.87 -0.73
CA LEU A 236 -2.53 10.28 0.53
C LEU A 236 -3.30 11.58 0.26
N PRO A 237 -4.65 11.56 0.26
CA PRO A 237 -5.45 12.73 -0.05
C PRO A 237 -5.39 13.78 1.07
N ALA A 238 -5.61 15.04 0.69
CA ALA A 238 -5.82 16.08 1.69
C ALA A 238 -7.21 15.94 2.35
N TYR A 239 -7.28 16.20 3.65
CA TYR A 239 -8.53 16.22 4.40
C TYR A 239 -9.46 17.34 3.92
N LYS A 240 -10.72 17.02 3.56
CA LYS A 240 -11.64 17.92 2.87
C LYS A 240 -12.84 18.40 3.70
N LYS A 241 -13.03 17.87 4.91
CA LYS A 241 -14.22 18.14 5.74
C LYS A 241 -14.07 19.37 6.65
N THR A 242 -13.08 20.23 6.42
CA THR A 242 -12.92 21.46 7.21
C THR A 242 -13.97 22.49 6.84
N ARG A 243 -14.47 23.23 7.83
CA ARG A 243 -15.46 24.31 7.64
C ARG A 243 -14.90 25.52 6.91
N SER A 244 -13.60 25.71 6.90
CA SER A 244 -12.94 26.80 6.21
C SER A 244 -12.56 26.41 4.78
N ARG A 245 -12.79 27.31 3.87
CA ARG A 245 -12.80 27.17 2.41
C ARG A 245 -11.47 26.67 1.83
N LYS A 246 -11.59 25.87 0.73
CA LYS A 246 -10.51 25.42 -0.17
C LYS A 246 -9.33 24.78 0.54
N ALA A 247 -9.57 23.63 1.17
CA ALA A 247 -8.47 22.74 1.53
C ALA A 247 -7.59 22.46 0.28
N THR A 248 -6.29 22.38 0.48
CA THR A 248 -5.34 21.95 -0.55
C THR A 248 -5.87 20.69 -1.23
N THR A 249 -6.07 20.73 -2.54
CA THR A 249 -6.67 19.61 -3.29
C THR A 249 -5.65 18.61 -3.78
N THR A 250 -4.36 18.87 -3.56
CA THR A 250 -3.24 18.05 -4.00
C THR A 250 -2.92 16.98 -2.98
N SER A 251 -2.73 15.75 -3.46
CA SER A 251 -2.35 14.61 -2.63
C SER A 251 -0.83 14.53 -2.46
N LYS A 252 -0.37 13.99 -1.32
CA LYS A 252 0.99 13.47 -1.18
C LYS A 252 1.05 12.10 -1.89
N PHE A 253 2.24 11.71 -2.36
CA PHE A 253 2.45 10.41 -2.99
C PHE A 253 3.41 9.57 -2.17
N TYR A 254 3.07 8.31 -1.95
CA TYR A 254 3.93 7.34 -1.26
C TYR A 254 4.13 6.10 -2.12
N PHE A 255 5.38 5.64 -2.21
CA PHE A 255 5.67 4.32 -2.76
C PHE A 255 5.17 3.23 -1.81
N PHE A 256 4.96 2.04 -2.35
CA PHE A 256 4.44 0.89 -1.62
C PHE A 256 5.43 0.29 -0.62
N ASP A 257 6.73 0.54 -0.79
CA ASP A 257 7.81 0.00 0.05
C ASP A 257 8.99 0.95 0.16
N LEU A 258 9.53 1.11 1.37
CA LEU A 258 10.64 2.00 1.67
C LEU A 258 11.97 1.52 1.11
N GLY A 259 12.23 0.22 1.07
CA GLY A 259 13.45 -0.32 0.51
C GLY A 259 13.61 0.06 -0.97
N VAL A 260 12.52 0.03 -1.72
CA VAL A 260 12.48 0.51 -3.11
C VAL A 260 12.83 2.00 -3.19
N VAL A 261 12.26 2.83 -2.29
CA VAL A 261 12.56 4.28 -2.22
C VAL A 261 14.03 4.52 -1.93
N GLN A 262 14.57 3.88 -0.88
CA GLN A 262 15.96 4.08 -0.48
C GLN A 262 16.95 3.57 -1.53
N TYR A 263 16.63 2.46 -2.18
CA TYR A 263 17.45 1.94 -3.29
C TYR A 263 17.49 2.93 -4.46
N LEU A 264 16.32 3.44 -4.92
CA LEU A 264 16.21 4.42 -6.01
C LEU A 264 16.90 5.75 -5.69
N ARG A 265 16.90 6.19 -4.43
CA ARG A 265 17.60 7.38 -3.93
C ARG A 265 19.10 7.16 -3.74
N GLY A 266 19.60 5.94 -3.90
CA GLY A 266 21.00 5.59 -3.69
C GLY A 266 21.44 5.60 -2.21
N VAL A 267 20.49 5.60 -1.27
CA VAL A 267 20.75 5.62 0.18
C VAL A 267 21.42 4.30 0.60
N ARG A 268 22.50 4.40 1.38
CA ARG A 268 23.23 3.25 1.92
C ARG A 268 23.16 3.14 3.42
N ASP A 269 22.89 4.24 4.09
CA ASP A 269 22.78 4.34 5.53
C ASP A 269 21.77 5.42 5.91
N LEU A 270 21.12 5.27 7.07
CA LEU A 270 20.16 6.21 7.63
C LEU A 270 20.60 6.60 9.04
N ALA A 271 21.40 7.64 9.12
CA ALA A 271 21.86 8.16 10.40
C ALA A 271 20.70 8.81 11.19
N LYS A 272 20.52 8.38 12.44
CA LYS A 272 19.53 8.98 13.35
C LYS A 272 19.76 10.49 13.50
N GLY A 273 18.67 11.26 13.63
CA GLY A 273 18.72 12.71 13.78
C GLY A 273 18.92 13.49 12.48
N THR A 274 18.99 12.81 11.33
CA THR A 274 19.03 13.46 10.02
C THR A 274 17.62 13.67 9.46
N PRO A 275 17.40 14.67 8.58
CA PRO A 275 16.13 14.85 7.88
C PRO A 275 15.72 13.60 7.10
N LEU A 276 16.67 12.91 6.48
CA LEU A 276 16.43 11.68 5.72
C LEU A 276 15.86 10.55 6.60
N PHE A 277 16.36 10.42 7.83
CA PHE A 277 15.81 9.49 8.82
C PHE A 277 14.38 9.86 9.21
N GLY A 278 14.09 11.16 9.39
CA GLY A 278 12.74 11.67 9.67
C GLY A 278 11.75 11.35 8.55
N GLU A 279 12.13 11.62 7.29
CA GLU A 279 11.34 11.29 6.11
C GLU A 279 11.06 9.77 6.01
N ALA A 280 12.07 8.94 6.26
CA ALA A 280 11.92 7.49 6.24
C ALA A 280 10.99 7.00 7.36
N PHE A 281 11.09 7.59 8.55
CA PHE A 281 10.24 7.28 9.69
C PHE A 281 8.77 7.66 9.42
N GLU A 282 8.49 8.88 8.92
CA GLU A 282 7.14 9.30 8.52
C GLU A 282 6.56 8.35 7.47
N ALA A 283 7.34 8.01 6.44
CA ALA A 283 6.90 7.11 5.39
C ALA A 283 6.66 5.66 5.90
N TYR A 284 7.42 5.21 6.91
CA TYR A 284 7.17 3.93 7.57
C TYR A 284 5.85 3.96 8.36
N ILE A 285 5.59 5.01 9.12
CA ILE A 285 4.30 5.16 9.81
C ILE A 285 3.14 5.25 8.81
N HIS A 286 3.33 5.93 7.66
CA HIS A 286 2.35 5.88 6.56
C HIS A 286 2.06 4.45 6.11
N HIS A 287 3.11 3.62 5.89
CA HIS A 287 2.95 2.22 5.49
C HIS A 287 2.09 1.44 6.50
N GLU A 288 2.36 1.60 7.80
CA GLU A 288 1.60 0.93 8.86
C GLU A 288 0.14 1.38 8.89
N LEU A 289 -0.11 2.70 8.82
CA LEU A 289 -1.45 3.27 8.82
C LEU A 289 -2.25 2.89 7.58
N ALA A 290 -1.65 2.98 6.40
CA ALA A 290 -2.30 2.60 5.13
C ALA A 290 -2.65 1.11 5.11
N SER A 291 -1.74 0.25 5.58
CA SER A 291 -1.97 -1.18 5.70
C SER A 291 -3.09 -1.49 6.69
N TRP A 292 -3.08 -0.83 7.84
CA TRP A 292 -4.10 -0.98 8.86
C TRP A 292 -5.49 -0.57 8.33
N CYS A 293 -5.60 0.58 7.65
CA CYS A 293 -6.85 1.04 7.03
C CYS A 293 -7.37 0.07 5.96
N ASP A 294 -6.50 -0.49 5.11
CA ASP A 294 -6.87 -1.45 4.07
C ASP A 294 -7.32 -2.81 4.64
N TYR A 295 -6.75 -3.23 5.78
CA TYR A 295 -7.09 -4.50 6.43
C TYR A 295 -8.35 -4.41 7.29
N HIS A 296 -8.58 -3.25 7.92
CA HIS A 296 -9.78 -2.95 8.72
C HIS A 296 -10.71 -2.04 7.92
N SER A 297 -11.62 -2.58 7.15
CA SER A 297 -12.54 -1.85 6.26
C SER A 297 -13.15 -0.59 6.91
N ASP A 298 -13.47 0.41 6.06
CA ASP A 298 -14.21 1.62 6.41
C ASP A 298 -13.40 2.71 7.13
N HIS A 299 -12.06 2.67 7.01
CA HIS A 299 -11.19 3.74 7.51
C HIS A 299 -10.60 4.55 6.36
N GLU A 300 -10.67 5.87 6.47
CA GLU A 300 -10.10 6.83 5.54
C GLU A 300 -8.83 7.43 6.12
N LEU A 301 -7.73 7.37 5.36
CA LEU A 301 -6.46 8.02 5.70
C LEU A 301 -6.28 9.26 4.84
N SER A 302 -5.91 10.37 5.46
CA SER A 302 -5.65 11.65 4.81
C SER A 302 -4.55 12.43 5.55
N TYR A 303 -4.10 13.57 4.99
CA TYR A 303 -3.26 14.55 5.69
C TYR A 303 -3.98 15.90 5.73
N TRP A 304 -3.53 16.81 6.61
CA TRP A 304 -4.05 18.17 6.63
C TRP A 304 -2.93 19.18 6.52
N ARG A 305 -3.21 20.28 5.81
CA ARG A 305 -2.33 21.43 5.72
C ARG A 305 -3.14 22.71 5.76
N SER A 306 -2.71 23.69 6.56
CA SER A 306 -3.33 25.00 6.64
C SER A 306 -3.27 25.74 5.30
N GLN A 307 -4.21 26.67 5.07
CA GLN A 307 -4.27 27.43 3.81
C GLN A 307 -3.02 28.24 3.52
N ASP A 308 -2.39 28.80 4.57
CA ASP A 308 -1.13 29.55 4.47
C ASP A 308 0.10 28.65 4.36
N GLY A 309 -0.09 27.33 4.44
CA GLY A 309 0.97 26.34 4.35
C GLY A 309 1.91 26.25 5.54
N ARG A 310 1.62 26.98 6.65
CA ARG A 310 2.51 27.07 7.82
C ARG A 310 2.36 25.90 8.78
N HIS A 311 1.21 25.24 8.77
CA HIS A 311 0.90 24.11 9.65
C HIS A 311 0.50 22.92 8.82
N GLU A 312 0.93 21.75 9.26
CA GLU A 312 0.61 20.47 8.66
C GLU A 312 0.37 19.45 9.76
N VAL A 313 -0.48 18.45 9.48
CA VAL A 313 -0.64 17.22 10.27
C VAL A 313 -0.41 16.06 9.30
N ASP A 314 0.55 15.21 9.63
CA ASP A 314 1.03 14.17 8.71
C ASP A 314 -0.07 13.17 8.35
N PHE A 315 -0.87 12.71 9.34
CA PHE A 315 -1.92 11.74 9.09
C PHE A 315 -3.18 12.04 9.89
N ILE A 316 -4.33 11.81 9.24
CA ILE A 316 -5.65 11.90 9.85
C ILE A 316 -6.42 10.65 9.48
N ILE A 317 -6.95 9.95 10.47
CA ILE A 317 -7.83 8.79 10.27
C ILE A 317 -9.25 9.21 10.58
N ASN A 318 -10.19 8.91 9.68
CA ASN A 318 -11.63 9.18 9.78
C ASN A 318 -12.00 10.66 10.08
N GLY A 319 -11.04 11.58 10.05
CA GLY A 319 -11.24 12.99 10.36
C GLY A 319 -11.24 13.33 11.84
N ASP A 320 -11.03 12.37 12.75
CA ASP A 320 -11.08 12.58 14.20
C ASP A 320 -9.86 12.09 14.98
N VAL A 321 -8.95 11.36 14.33
CA VAL A 321 -7.65 10.96 14.90
C VAL A 321 -6.54 11.65 14.13
N ALA A 322 -5.83 12.57 14.74
CA ALA A 322 -4.74 13.33 14.14
C ALA A 322 -3.38 12.85 14.68
N ILE A 323 -2.45 12.54 13.77
CA ILE A 323 -1.16 11.92 14.08
C ILE A 323 -0.05 12.74 13.41
N GLU A 324 0.96 13.08 14.20
CA GLU A 324 2.19 13.75 13.79
C GLU A 324 3.39 12.84 14.06
N CYS A 325 4.34 12.77 13.16
CA CYS A 325 5.54 11.94 13.29
C CYS A 325 6.77 12.82 13.57
N LYS A 326 7.51 12.50 14.61
CA LYS A 326 8.74 13.22 14.97
C LYS A 326 9.87 12.23 15.28
N SER A 327 10.98 12.34 14.55
CA SER A 327 12.17 11.52 14.79
C SER A 327 13.03 12.04 15.96
N THR A 328 12.38 12.57 17.02
CA THR A 328 13.02 13.14 18.20
C THR A 328 12.86 12.26 19.44
N HIS A 329 13.82 12.37 20.36
CA HIS A 329 13.78 11.77 21.69
C HIS A 329 13.17 12.70 22.77
N ALA A 330 12.83 13.94 22.41
CA ALA A 330 12.19 14.91 23.29
C ALA A 330 11.28 15.83 22.45
N VAL A 331 9.97 15.66 22.60
CA VAL A 331 8.96 16.49 21.93
C VAL A 331 8.83 17.82 22.64
N ASP A 332 8.88 18.92 21.89
CA ASP A 332 8.78 20.27 22.39
C ASP A 332 7.49 21.01 21.98
N ALA A 333 7.38 22.29 22.38
CA ALA A 333 6.22 23.13 22.07
C ALA A 333 6.10 23.48 20.56
N GLY A 334 7.16 23.33 19.78
CA GLY A 334 7.17 23.53 18.34
C GLY A 334 6.46 22.41 17.61
N ASP A 335 6.65 21.17 18.09
CA ASP A 335 6.15 19.93 17.47
C ASP A 335 4.63 19.78 17.54
N ILE A 336 3.97 20.45 18.52
CA ILE A 336 2.52 20.35 18.74
C ILE A 336 1.69 21.37 17.94
N LYS A 337 2.34 22.31 17.23
CA LYS A 337 1.65 23.44 16.58
C LYS A 337 0.66 23.00 15.50
N GLY A 338 1.05 22.03 14.67
CA GLY A 338 0.18 21.49 13.61
C GLY A 338 -1.11 20.88 14.17
N LEU A 339 -0.98 20.01 15.18
CA LEU A 339 -2.11 19.39 15.86
C LEU A 339 -3.04 20.40 16.54
N ASN A 340 -2.49 21.43 17.16
CA ASN A 340 -3.28 22.49 17.79
C ASN A 340 -4.01 23.35 16.74
N ALA A 341 -3.36 23.67 15.62
CA ALA A 341 -3.98 24.42 14.54
C ALA A 341 -5.14 23.65 13.91
N PHE A 342 -4.96 22.35 13.68
CA PHE A 342 -6.02 21.50 13.13
C PHE A 342 -7.20 21.32 14.11
N ALA A 343 -6.93 21.23 15.41
CA ALA A 343 -7.95 21.12 16.45
C ALA A 343 -8.88 22.35 16.52
N LEU A 344 -8.49 23.50 15.98
CA LEU A 344 -9.37 24.67 15.85
C LEU A 344 -10.39 24.52 14.72
N GLU A 345 -10.11 23.68 13.72
CA GLU A 345 -10.97 23.48 12.56
C GLU A 345 -11.95 22.32 12.71
N THR A 346 -11.62 21.32 13.54
CA THR A 346 -12.46 20.12 13.72
C THR A 346 -12.36 19.55 15.13
N THR A 347 -13.37 18.80 15.54
CA THR A 347 -13.33 18.08 16.83
C THR A 347 -12.52 16.80 16.66
N LEU A 348 -11.48 16.64 17.46
CA LEU A 348 -10.59 15.50 17.45
C LEU A 348 -10.83 14.62 18.68
N ARG A 349 -10.94 13.33 18.46
CA ARG A 349 -10.99 12.30 19.49
C ARG A 349 -9.61 12.02 20.05
N HIS A 350 -8.60 11.92 19.18
CA HIS A 350 -7.21 11.72 19.54
C HIS A 350 -6.29 12.70 18.81
N ARG A 351 -5.31 13.23 19.54
CA ARG A 351 -4.19 13.99 19.03
C ARG A 351 -2.92 13.29 19.48
N ILE A 352 -2.13 12.78 18.54
CA ILE A 352 -1.03 11.86 18.83
C ILE A 352 0.24 12.37 18.18
N ILE A 353 1.35 12.35 18.93
CA ILE A 353 2.71 12.47 18.37
C ILE A 353 3.38 11.13 18.53
N VAL A 354 3.83 10.55 17.40
CA VAL A 354 4.62 9.32 17.35
C VAL A 354 6.09 9.69 17.30
N CYS A 355 6.88 9.25 18.29
CA CYS A 355 8.26 9.72 18.47
C CYS A 355 9.20 8.63 19.03
N PHE A 356 10.42 9.02 19.38
CA PHE A 356 11.44 8.17 19.99
C PHE A 356 11.62 8.41 21.49
N GLU A 357 10.68 9.07 22.16
CA GLU A 357 10.70 9.17 23.63
C GLU A 357 10.63 7.78 24.27
N PRO A 358 11.26 7.58 25.45
CA PRO A 358 11.32 6.25 26.08
C PRO A 358 10.00 5.81 26.72
N ARG A 359 9.10 6.75 27.03
CA ARG A 359 7.84 6.48 27.74
C ARG A 359 6.69 7.32 27.18
N PRO A 360 5.46 6.76 27.16
CA PRO A 360 4.29 7.53 26.80
C PRO A 360 4.00 8.61 27.85
N ARG A 361 3.57 9.77 27.39
CA ARG A 361 3.11 10.88 28.23
C ARG A 361 2.00 11.69 27.56
N ARG A 362 1.35 12.57 28.30
CA ARG A 362 0.31 13.45 27.78
C ARG A 362 0.64 14.91 28.13
N VAL A 363 0.54 15.80 27.12
CA VAL A 363 0.77 17.23 27.29
C VAL A 363 -0.33 17.99 26.57
N SER A 364 -1.04 18.89 27.26
CA SER A 364 -2.10 19.73 26.67
C SER A 364 -3.17 18.92 25.88
N GLY A 365 -3.49 17.71 26.36
CA GLY A 365 -4.45 16.81 25.72
C GLY A 365 -3.90 16.08 24.48
N ILE A 366 -2.61 16.19 24.18
CA ILE A 366 -1.91 15.46 23.11
C ILE A 366 -1.20 14.26 23.73
N GLU A 367 -1.39 13.09 23.14
CA GLU A 367 -0.70 11.85 23.53
C GLU A 367 0.66 11.79 22.80
N ILE A 368 1.74 11.73 23.57
CA ILE A 368 3.10 11.57 23.04
C ILE A 368 3.46 10.12 23.25
N LEU A 369 3.56 9.35 22.15
CA LEU A 369 3.72 7.91 22.17
C LEU A 369 5.05 7.50 21.55
N PRO A 370 5.85 6.67 22.25
CA PRO A 370 6.94 5.94 21.60
C PRO A 370 6.41 5.16 20.41
N TRP A 371 7.14 5.14 19.29
CA TRP A 371 6.70 4.51 18.05
C TRP A 371 6.27 3.04 18.22
N ALA A 372 6.99 2.27 19.03
CA ALA A 372 6.65 0.86 19.27
C ALA A 372 5.31 0.74 20.03
N HIS A 373 5.10 1.57 21.05
CA HIS A 373 3.85 1.60 21.81
C HIS A 373 2.66 2.08 20.94
N PHE A 374 2.90 3.04 20.05
CA PHE A 374 1.91 3.47 19.07
C PHE A 374 1.48 2.31 18.15
N LEU A 375 2.45 1.57 17.58
CA LEU A 375 2.17 0.44 16.69
C LEU A 375 1.46 -0.71 17.41
N GLU A 376 1.85 -0.99 18.65
CA GLU A 376 1.16 -1.97 19.50
C GLU A 376 -0.33 -1.59 19.66
N LYS A 377 -0.62 -0.35 20.04
CA LYS A 377 -2.01 0.14 20.17
C LYS A 377 -2.77 0.17 18.85
N LEU A 378 -2.10 0.49 17.74
CA LEU A 378 -2.71 0.48 16.41
C LEU A 378 -3.17 -0.94 16.04
N TRP A 379 -2.29 -1.93 16.15
CA TRP A 379 -2.55 -3.29 15.69
C TRP A 379 -3.37 -4.13 16.70
N SER A 380 -3.42 -3.76 17.97
CA SER A 380 -4.37 -4.35 18.95
C SER A 380 -5.80 -3.83 18.79
N GLY A 381 -6.00 -2.73 18.06
CA GLY A 381 -7.31 -2.06 17.91
C GLY A 381 -7.67 -1.14 19.08
N ASP A 382 -6.73 -0.85 20.00
CA ASP A 382 -6.98 0.01 21.16
C ASP A 382 -6.91 1.51 20.81
N LEU A 383 -6.34 1.86 19.65
CA LEU A 383 -6.18 3.25 19.21
C LEU A 383 -7.42 3.77 18.49
N ILE A 384 -8.04 2.92 17.67
CA ILE A 384 -9.14 3.28 16.77
C ILE A 384 -10.21 2.21 16.92
N ARG A 385 -11.31 2.58 17.54
CA ARG A 385 -12.51 1.74 17.73
C ARG A 385 -13.65 2.24 16.87
#